data_58064d99ac8025ae50a14d680d7f6954
#
_entry.id   58064d99ac8025ae50a14d680d7f6954
#
_cell.length_a   1.000
_cell.length_b   1.000
_cell.length_c   1.000
_cell.angle_alpha   90.00
_cell.angle_beta   90.00
_cell.angle_gamma   90.00
#
_symmetry.space_group_name_H-M   'P 1'
#
loop_
_entity.id
_entity.type
_entity.pdbx_description
1 polymer ?
#
loop_
_entity_poly.entity_id
_entity_poly.type
_entity_poly.pdbx_seq_one_letter_code
_entity_poly.pdbx_strand_id
1 'polypeptide(L)'
;MAGGAVNVVLLLFKFVAGIVGHSAAMVADAVHSLSDFVTDIIVLVFVRISGKPTDKSHDYGHGKYETLATTLIGVALLAVAIGIVYSALTKIIHWAQGEELKAPGLLALWAALLSIVLQEAVFHYSMVQARKLNSQAVEANAWHHRSDALSSIGTAIGIGGAIFLGERWTVLDPVAGIIVGMFIIKVSIDLLRNGIGDLMEQSLPDEVENEILQLAGSIPGVSEPHALRTRRLGNHYAIELHILMDDDISLREAHNKSEEVENILREHYGAETHIAVHVEPKSIREH
;
A
#
# COMPACT_ATOMS: atom_id res chain seq x y z
N MET A 1 10.07 -10.46 15.34
CA MET A 1 11.52 -10.23 15.16
C MET A 1 12.20 -11.29 14.30
N ALA A 2 11.94 -12.59 14.47
CA ALA A 2 12.61 -13.63 13.67
C ALA A 2 12.28 -13.53 12.15
N GLY A 3 11.03 -13.25 11.75
CA GLY A 3 10.65 -13.11 10.35
C GLY A 3 11.36 -11.97 9.62
N GLY A 4 11.52 -10.79 10.27
CA GLY A 4 12.21 -9.66 9.67
C GLY A 4 13.70 -9.93 9.37
N ALA A 5 14.41 -10.64 10.25
CA ALA A 5 15.79 -10.99 10.01
C ALA A 5 15.93 -11.98 8.83
N VAL A 6 15.01 -12.95 8.71
CA VAL A 6 14.98 -13.89 7.59
C VAL A 6 14.72 -13.15 6.27
N ASN A 7 13.80 -12.19 6.26
CA ASN A 7 13.49 -11.40 5.06
C ASN A 7 14.70 -10.57 4.59
N VAL A 8 15.46 -9.94 5.52
CA VAL A 8 16.69 -9.20 5.15
C VAL A 8 17.76 -10.12 4.56
N VAL A 9 17.98 -11.26 5.17
CA VAL A 9 18.98 -12.24 4.66
C VAL A 9 18.57 -12.76 3.28
N LEU A 10 17.28 -13.10 3.10
CA LEU A 10 16.76 -13.53 1.81
C LEU A 10 16.87 -12.44 0.75
N LEU A 11 16.55 -11.21 1.09
CA LEU A 11 16.64 -10.05 0.20
C LEU A 11 18.08 -9.88 -0.33
N LEU A 12 19.06 -9.84 0.57
CA LEU A 12 20.48 -9.73 0.19
C LEU A 12 20.93 -10.92 -0.66
N PHE A 13 20.51 -12.12 -0.31
CA PHE A 13 20.84 -13.32 -1.07
C PHE A 13 20.24 -13.30 -2.48
N LYS A 14 18.98 -12.89 -2.63
CA LYS A 14 18.31 -12.72 -3.93
C LYS A 14 19.04 -11.70 -4.81
N PHE A 15 19.46 -10.54 -4.26
CA PHE A 15 20.24 -9.55 -5.02
C PHE A 15 21.58 -10.10 -5.49
N VAL A 16 22.34 -10.70 -4.59
CA VAL A 16 23.63 -11.30 -4.95
C VAL A 16 23.45 -12.39 -6.00
N ALA A 17 22.48 -13.28 -5.80
CA ALA A 17 22.22 -14.38 -6.73
C ALA A 17 21.71 -13.89 -8.10
N GLY A 18 20.90 -12.83 -8.14
CA GLY A 18 20.40 -12.22 -9.38
C GLY A 18 21.52 -11.54 -10.17
N ILE A 19 22.38 -10.78 -9.52
CA ILE A 19 23.48 -10.05 -10.17
C ILE A 19 24.58 -11.04 -10.60
N VAL A 20 25.09 -11.88 -9.70
CA VAL A 20 26.15 -12.85 -10.00
C VAL A 20 25.66 -13.95 -10.94
N GLY A 21 24.39 -14.36 -10.78
CA GLY A 21 23.76 -15.35 -11.67
C GLY A 21 23.25 -14.77 -12.99
N HIS A 22 23.42 -13.48 -13.26
CA HIS A 22 22.95 -12.80 -14.49
C HIS A 22 21.46 -13.00 -14.82
N SER A 23 20.62 -13.26 -13.80
CA SER A 23 19.19 -13.51 -13.94
C SER A 23 18.38 -12.24 -13.80
N ALA A 24 17.64 -11.85 -14.87
CA ALA A 24 16.73 -10.71 -14.84
C ALA A 24 15.51 -11.00 -13.94
N ALA A 25 14.99 -12.22 -13.96
CA ALA A 25 13.88 -12.63 -13.13
C ALA A 25 14.23 -12.57 -11.63
N MET A 26 15.42 -13.04 -11.25
CA MET A 26 15.87 -13.00 -9.85
C MET A 26 16.13 -11.58 -9.36
N VAL A 27 16.66 -10.67 -10.19
CA VAL A 27 16.80 -9.25 -9.84
C VAL A 27 15.42 -8.61 -9.65
N ALA A 28 14.45 -8.91 -10.51
CA ALA A 28 13.09 -8.41 -10.37
C ALA A 28 12.43 -8.92 -9.05
N ASP A 29 12.58 -10.20 -8.72
CA ASP A 29 12.09 -10.79 -7.48
C ASP A 29 12.78 -10.19 -6.23
N ALA A 30 14.07 -9.88 -6.31
CA ALA A 30 14.81 -9.18 -5.26
C ALA A 30 14.30 -7.76 -5.04
N VAL A 31 14.00 -7.02 -6.13
CA VAL A 31 13.43 -5.67 -6.05
C VAL A 31 12.02 -5.69 -5.48
N HIS A 32 11.22 -6.67 -5.83
CA HIS A 32 9.90 -6.88 -5.22
C HIS A 32 10.03 -7.06 -3.69
N SER A 33 10.89 -7.98 -3.25
CA SER A 33 11.14 -8.18 -1.82
C SER A 33 11.75 -6.96 -1.11
N LEU A 34 12.53 -6.13 -1.81
CA LEU A 34 13.01 -4.84 -1.29
C LEU A 34 11.87 -3.86 -1.09
N SER A 35 10.93 -3.81 -2.05
CA SER A 35 9.73 -2.99 -1.95
C SER A 35 8.95 -3.27 -0.67
N ASP A 36 8.67 -4.53 -0.42
CA ASP A 36 7.92 -4.96 0.76
C ASP A 36 8.66 -4.59 2.05
N PHE A 37 9.97 -4.87 2.10
CA PHE A 37 10.80 -4.53 3.25
C PHE A 37 10.87 -3.02 3.53
N VAL A 38 11.00 -2.20 2.48
CA VAL A 38 11.03 -0.74 2.60
C VAL A 38 9.66 -0.22 3.04
N THR A 39 8.56 -0.76 2.50
CA THR A 39 7.20 -0.41 2.93
C THR A 39 7.00 -0.74 4.41
N ASP A 40 7.42 -1.92 4.88
CA ASP A 40 7.36 -2.30 6.29
C ASP A 40 8.11 -1.34 7.20
N ILE A 41 9.35 -0.95 6.83
CA ILE A 41 10.14 0.04 7.60
C ILE A 41 9.43 1.38 7.66
N ILE A 42 8.85 1.82 6.54
CA ILE A 42 8.13 3.09 6.49
C ILE A 42 6.93 3.07 7.40
N VAL A 43 6.10 2.03 7.31
CA VAL A 43 4.97 1.86 8.23
C VAL A 43 5.45 1.94 9.69
N LEU A 44 6.55 1.27 10.04
CA LEU A 44 7.07 1.29 11.40
C LEU A 44 7.63 2.64 11.84
N VAL A 45 8.34 3.35 10.97
CA VAL A 45 8.96 4.65 11.29
C VAL A 45 7.92 5.76 11.25
N PHE A 46 7.07 5.77 10.24
CA PHE A 46 6.12 6.85 10.02
C PHE A 46 4.88 6.74 10.90
N VAL A 47 4.44 5.54 11.29
CA VAL A 47 3.43 5.38 12.36
C VAL A 47 3.88 6.08 13.66
N ARG A 48 5.19 6.10 13.94
CA ARG A 48 5.73 6.86 15.07
C ARG A 48 5.76 8.38 14.85
N ILE A 49 5.98 8.82 13.63
CA ILE A 49 6.05 10.27 13.31
C ILE A 49 4.65 10.84 13.11
N SER A 50 3.80 10.13 12.38
CA SER A 50 2.40 10.52 12.13
C SER A 50 1.56 10.53 13.42
N GLY A 51 1.91 9.69 14.40
CA GLY A 51 1.30 9.70 15.74
C GLY A 51 1.72 10.85 16.64
N LYS A 52 2.54 11.81 16.18
CA LYS A 52 2.81 13.03 16.95
C LYS A 52 1.56 13.91 16.93
N PRO A 53 1.14 14.42 18.11
CA PRO A 53 0.01 15.32 18.22
C PRO A 53 0.25 16.60 17.40
N THR A 54 -0.80 17.36 17.18
CA THR A 54 -0.75 18.72 16.62
C THR A 54 0.26 19.59 17.37
N ASP A 55 1.00 20.41 16.66
CA ASP A 55 1.93 21.38 17.21
C ASP A 55 1.74 22.75 16.53
N LYS A 56 2.50 23.77 16.93
CA LYS A 56 2.40 25.13 16.39
C LYS A 56 2.73 25.23 14.89
N SER A 57 3.36 24.23 14.32
CA SER A 57 3.76 24.21 12.89
C SER A 57 2.82 23.33 12.06
N HIS A 58 2.07 22.42 12.70
CA HIS A 58 1.20 21.46 12.05
C HIS A 58 -0.12 21.33 12.82
N ASP A 59 -1.05 22.23 12.59
CA ASP A 59 -2.35 22.30 13.26
C ASP A 59 -3.22 21.05 13.00
N TYR A 60 -3.03 20.38 11.86
CA TYR A 60 -3.70 19.12 11.51
C TYR A 60 -2.86 17.87 11.80
N GLY A 61 -1.78 18.01 12.58
CA GLY A 61 -0.87 16.91 12.93
C GLY A 61 0.10 16.54 11.79
N HIS A 62 0.75 15.40 11.96
CA HIS A 62 1.87 14.97 11.09
C HIS A 62 1.50 13.81 10.15
N GLY A 63 0.21 13.45 10.04
CA GLY A 63 -0.24 12.29 9.28
C GLY A 63 0.22 12.25 7.83
N LYS A 64 0.30 13.40 7.14
CA LYS A 64 0.72 13.49 5.73
C LYS A 64 2.20 13.17 5.47
N TYR A 65 3.04 13.11 6.51
CA TYR A 65 4.42 12.62 6.33
C TYR A 65 4.47 11.16 5.89
N GLU A 66 3.54 10.33 6.37
CA GLU A 66 3.41 8.95 5.92
C GLU A 66 3.05 8.89 4.42
N THR A 67 2.05 9.66 4.00
CA THR A 67 1.62 9.75 2.61
C THR A 67 2.77 10.22 1.69
N LEU A 68 3.51 11.25 2.10
CA LEU A 68 4.66 11.76 1.34
C LEU A 68 5.74 10.68 1.17
N ALA A 69 6.07 9.98 2.24
CA ALA A 69 7.09 8.94 2.19
C ALA A 69 6.67 7.77 1.31
N THR A 70 5.42 7.29 1.43
CA THR A 70 4.87 6.24 0.57
C THR A 70 4.89 6.67 -0.90
N THR A 71 4.59 7.94 -1.19
CA THR A 71 4.66 8.49 -2.55
C THR A 71 6.09 8.47 -3.09
N LEU A 72 7.08 8.91 -2.31
CA LEU A 72 8.50 8.91 -2.72
C LEU A 72 9.01 7.50 -3.02
N ILE A 73 8.57 6.51 -2.25
CA ILE A 73 8.89 5.11 -2.51
C ILE A 73 8.23 4.64 -3.81
N GLY A 74 6.95 4.94 -4.02
CA GLY A 74 6.28 4.64 -5.28
C GLY A 74 7.06 5.17 -6.49
N VAL A 75 7.61 6.40 -6.42
CA VAL A 75 8.48 6.95 -7.48
C VAL A 75 9.75 6.13 -7.66
N ALA A 76 10.46 5.81 -6.57
CA ALA A 76 11.71 5.06 -6.63
C ALA A 76 11.50 3.66 -7.20
N LEU A 77 10.45 2.95 -6.74
CA LEU A 77 10.08 1.63 -7.25
C LEU A 77 9.71 1.64 -8.71
N LEU A 78 8.93 2.62 -9.15
CA LEU A 78 8.56 2.78 -10.56
C LEU A 78 9.80 2.94 -11.44
N ALA A 79 10.75 3.80 -11.03
CA ALA A 79 11.99 4.02 -11.76
C ALA A 79 12.82 2.71 -11.89
N VAL A 80 12.97 1.97 -10.79
CA VAL A 80 13.70 0.68 -10.79
C VAL A 80 12.98 -0.36 -11.62
N ALA A 81 11.65 -0.49 -11.51
CA ALA A 81 10.87 -1.45 -12.27
C ALA A 81 10.94 -1.18 -13.80
N ILE A 82 10.87 0.09 -14.21
CA ILE A 82 11.09 0.49 -15.62
C ILE A 82 12.49 0.07 -16.08
N GLY A 83 13.52 0.29 -15.26
CA GLY A 83 14.89 -0.15 -15.56
C GLY A 83 15.03 -1.66 -15.74
N ILE A 84 14.34 -2.46 -14.91
CA ILE A 84 14.30 -3.93 -15.04
C ILE A 84 13.63 -4.35 -16.34
N VAL A 85 12.45 -3.81 -16.64
CA VAL A 85 11.71 -4.12 -17.87
C VAL A 85 12.51 -3.71 -19.10
N TYR A 86 13.12 -2.53 -19.10
CA TYR A 86 13.99 -2.06 -20.17
C TYR A 86 15.18 -3.01 -20.40
N SER A 87 15.89 -3.40 -19.35
CA SER A 87 17.01 -4.34 -19.42
C SER A 87 16.57 -5.71 -19.94
N ALA A 88 15.44 -6.22 -19.50
CA ALA A 88 14.90 -7.50 -19.95
C ALA A 88 14.45 -7.45 -21.41
N LEU A 89 13.79 -6.37 -21.85
CA LEU A 89 13.43 -6.15 -23.26
C LEU A 89 14.66 -6.08 -24.16
N THR A 90 15.71 -5.38 -23.75
CA THR A 90 16.97 -5.30 -24.51
C THR A 90 17.56 -6.69 -24.69
N LYS A 91 17.59 -7.53 -23.66
CA LYS A 91 18.04 -8.93 -23.76
C LYS A 91 17.20 -9.73 -24.78
N ILE A 92 15.87 -9.58 -24.77
CA ILE A 92 14.98 -10.27 -25.71
C ILE A 92 15.23 -9.82 -27.15
N ILE A 93 15.46 -8.51 -27.38
CA ILE A 93 15.76 -7.97 -28.72
C ILE A 93 17.08 -8.53 -29.23
N HIS A 94 18.14 -8.54 -28.42
CA HIS A 94 19.43 -9.14 -28.78
C HIS A 94 19.29 -10.63 -29.13
N TRP A 95 18.53 -11.38 -28.33
CA TRP A 95 18.23 -12.79 -28.62
C TRP A 95 17.49 -12.97 -29.96
N ALA A 96 16.50 -12.11 -30.26
CA ALA A 96 15.77 -12.16 -31.52
C ALA A 96 16.65 -11.80 -32.76
N GLN A 97 17.73 -11.05 -32.55
CA GLN A 97 18.73 -10.71 -33.55
C GLN A 97 19.76 -11.84 -33.73
N GLY A 98 19.63 -12.94 -33.02
CA GLY A 98 20.50 -14.12 -33.12
C GLY A 98 21.72 -14.07 -32.15
N GLU A 99 21.77 -13.13 -31.21
CA GLU A 99 22.79 -13.14 -30.17
C GLU A 99 22.47 -14.20 -29.11
N GLU A 100 23.48 -14.93 -28.68
CA GLU A 100 23.34 -15.92 -27.61
C GLU A 100 23.23 -15.21 -26.26
N LEU A 101 22.10 -15.43 -25.54
CA LEU A 101 21.95 -15.01 -24.18
C LEU A 101 22.68 -16.00 -23.24
N LYS A 102 23.44 -15.47 -22.30
CA LYS A 102 23.99 -16.28 -21.22
C LYS A 102 22.85 -16.86 -20.39
N ALA A 103 22.83 -18.17 -20.22
CA ALA A 103 21.91 -18.82 -19.32
C ALA A 103 22.13 -18.30 -17.88
N PRO A 104 21.05 -18.09 -17.11
CA PRO A 104 21.18 -17.70 -15.70
C PRO A 104 21.95 -18.77 -14.93
N GLY A 105 22.73 -18.33 -13.94
CA GLY A 105 23.52 -19.23 -13.10
C GLY A 105 22.64 -20.06 -12.15
N LEU A 106 23.06 -21.27 -11.84
CA LEU A 106 22.40 -22.14 -10.86
C LEU A 106 22.20 -21.46 -9.50
N LEU A 107 23.04 -20.49 -9.15
CA LEU A 107 22.90 -19.73 -7.90
C LEU A 107 21.55 -18.96 -7.86
N ALA A 108 21.10 -18.39 -8.99
CA ALA A 108 19.81 -17.73 -9.07
C ALA A 108 18.65 -18.71 -8.86
N LEU A 109 18.74 -19.92 -9.45
CA LEU A 109 17.74 -20.96 -9.24
C LEU A 109 17.68 -21.42 -7.76
N TRP A 110 18.84 -21.65 -7.14
CA TRP A 110 18.89 -22.01 -5.72
C TRP A 110 18.33 -20.92 -4.83
N ALA A 111 18.56 -19.64 -5.16
CA ALA A 111 18.00 -18.53 -4.41
C ALA A 111 16.46 -18.49 -4.54
N ALA A 112 15.90 -18.74 -5.73
CA ALA A 112 14.45 -18.84 -5.93
C ALA A 112 13.85 -20.00 -5.12
N LEU A 113 14.42 -21.18 -5.21
CA LEU A 113 13.95 -22.35 -4.49
C LEU A 113 14.03 -22.19 -2.96
N LEU A 114 15.14 -21.64 -2.46
CA LEU A 114 15.30 -21.34 -1.04
C LEU A 114 14.30 -20.30 -0.57
N SER A 115 14.04 -19.28 -1.38
CA SER A 115 13.02 -18.25 -1.11
C SER A 115 11.64 -18.87 -0.94
N ILE A 116 11.23 -19.75 -1.86
CA ILE A 116 9.93 -20.45 -1.80
C ILE A 116 9.82 -21.23 -0.49
N VAL A 117 10.84 -22.03 -0.16
CA VAL A 117 10.83 -22.89 1.05
C VAL A 117 10.75 -22.05 2.32
N LEU A 118 11.54 -20.98 2.41
CA LEU A 118 11.60 -20.14 3.61
C LEU A 118 10.32 -19.31 3.78
N GLN A 119 9.78 -18.75 2.70
CA GLN A 119 8.54 -17.99 2.74
C GLN A 119 7.33 -18.87 3.09
N GLU A 120 7.27 -20.10 2.55
CA GLU A 120 6.22 -21.07 2.91
C GLU A 120 6.36 -21.53 4.38
N ALA A 121 7.59 -21.70 4.88
CA ALA A 121 7.84 -21.99 6.29
C ALA A 121 7.40 -20.84 7.21
N VAL A 122 7.68 -19.59 6.83
CA VAL A 122 7.22 -18.38 7.56
C VAL A 122 5.71 -18.27 7.51
N PHE A 123 5.06 -18.54 6.37
CA PHE A 123 3.62 -18.60 6.25
C PHE A 123 3.01 -19.56 7.28
N HIS A 124 3.47 -20.81 7.30
CA HIS A 124 2.93 -21.80 8.24
C HIS A 124 3.16 -21.41 9.70
N TYR A 125 4.36 -20.90 10.03
CA TYR A 125 4.66 -20.42 11.37
C TYR A 125 3.74 -19.26 11.77
N SER A 126 3.59 -18.24 10.92
CA SER A 126 2.76 -17.06 11.17
C SER A 126 1.26 -17.43 11.27
N MET A 127 0.79 -18.38 10.45
CA MET A 127 -0.59 -18.86 10.48
C MET A 127 -0.91 -19.56 11.81
N VAL A 128 0.03 -20.35 12.34
CA VAL A 128 -0.13 -20.98 13.66
C VAL A 128 -0.19 -19.92 14.77
N GLN A 129 0.62 -18.87 14.69
CA GLN A 129 0.57 -17.76 15.65
C GLN A 129 -0.73 -16.93 15.53
N ALA A 130 -1.17 -16.65 14.31
CA ALA A 130 -2.42 -15.94 14.03
C ALA A 130 -3.63 -16.63 14.72
N ARG A 131 -3.72 -17.95 14.58
CA ARG A 131 -4.77 -18.75 15.22
C ARG A 131 -4.69 -18.74 16.74
N LYS A 132 -3.46 -18.81 17.30
CA LYS A 132 -3.25 -18.75 18.76
C LYS A 132 -3.61 -17.39 19.36
N LEU A 133 -3.34 -16.31 18.64
CA LEU A 133 -3.57 -14.93 19.08
C LEU A 133 -4.95 -14.41 18.67
N ASN A 134 -5.70 -15.18 17.86
CA ASN A 134 -6.95 -14.77 17.23
C ASN A 134 -6.83 -13.40 16.53
N SER A 135 -5.71 -13.17 15.81
CA SER A 135 -5.34 -11.90 15.22
C SER A 135 -5.45 -11.95 13.70
N GLN A 136 -6.40 -11.20 13.15
CA GLN A 136 -6.58 -11.03 11.70
C GLN A 136 -5.36 -10.35 11.04
N ALA A 137 -4.69 -9.42 11.74
CA ALA A 137 -3.50 -8.76 11.22
C ALA A 137 -2.33 -9.74 11.03
N VAL A 138 -2.11 -10.67 11.97
CA VAL A 138 -1.08 -11.71 11.84
C VAL A 138 -1.45 -12.71 10.75
N GLU A 139 -2.73 -13.02 10.57
CA GLU A 139 -3.23 -13.87 9.49
C GLU A 139 -3.00 -13.21 8.11
N ALA A 140 -3.35 -11.94 7.96
CA ALA A 140 -3.10 -11.19 6.72
C ALA A 140 -1.61 -11.15 6.36
N ASN A 141 -0.72 -10.93 7.35
CA ASN A 141 0.72 -10.99 7.15
C ASN A 141 1.22 -12.40 6.76
N ALA A 142 0.61 -13.46 7.28
CA ALA A 142 0.92 -14.82 6.84
C ALA A 142 0.57 -15.01 5.36
N TRP A 143 -0.61 -14.60 4.91
CA TRP A 143 -1.02 -14.66 3.51
C TRP A 143 -0.12 -13.83 2.58
N HIS A 144 0.42 -12.71 3.05
CA HIS A 144 1.42 -11.92 2.31
C HIS A 144 2.66 -12.78 2.00
N HIS A 145 3.26 -13.44 3.00
CA HIS A 145 4.41 -14.33 2.77
C HIS A 145 4.12 -15.46 1.78
N ARG A 146 2.89 -15.99 1.77
CA ARG A 146 2.50 -16.99 0.78
C ARG A 146 2.38 -16.42 -0.62
N SER A 147 1.91 -15.20 -0.75
CA SER A 147 1.89 -14.48 -2.03
C SER A 147 3.30 -14.29 -2.61
N ASP A 148 4.27 -13.95 -1.74
CA ASP A 148 5.68 -13.83 -2.12
C ASP A 148 6.29 -15.18 -2.56
N ALA A 149 5.91 -16.27 -1.87
CA ALA A 149 6.31 -17.61 -2.29
C ALA A 149 5.79 -17.97 -3.69
N LEU A 150 4.54 -17.62 -3.99
CA LEU A 150 3.94 -17.84 -5.31
C LEU A 150 4.63 -17.00 -6.41
N SER A 151 5.01 -15.75 -6.11
CA SER A 151 5.81 -14.92 -7.02
C SER A 151 7.17 -15.54 -7.31
N SER A 152 7.87 -16.05 -6.27
CA SER A 152 9.15 -16.73 -6.42
C SER A 152 9.05 -18.05 -7.20
N ILE A 153 7.89 -18.74 -7.21
CA ILE A 153 7.64 -19.89 -8.08
C ILE A 153 7.69 -19.49 -9.55
N GLY A 154 7.03 -18.39 -9.95
CA GLY A 154 7.10 -17.87 -11.32
C GLY A 154 8.54 -17.57 -11.75
N THR A 155 9.30 -16.92 -10.87
CA THR A 155 10.74 -16.66 -11.07
C THR A 155 11.56 -17.96 -11.23
N ALA A 156 11.32 -18.97 -10.37
CA ALA A 156 12.00 -20.26 -10.45
C ALA A 156 11.70 -21.02 -11.75
N ILE A 157 10.46 -20.95 -12.23
CA ILE A 157 10.06 -21.56 -13.53
C ILE A 157 10.80 -20.88 -14.68
N GLY A 158 10.86 -19.54 -14.71
CA GLY A 158 11.56 -18.78 -15.73
C GLY A 158 13.06 -19.10 -15.77
N ILE A 159 13.72 -19.08 -14.61
CA ILE A 159 15.16 -19.41 -14.47
C ILE A 159 15.41 -20.87 -14.80
N GLY A 160 14.63 -21.80 -14.24
CA GLY A 160 14.78 -23.24 -14.48
C GLY A 160 14.57 -23.60 -15.94
N GLY A 161 13.55 -23.02 -16.58
CA GLY A 161 13.34 -23.18 -18.02
C GLY A 161 14.55 -22.68 -18.83
N ALA A 162 15.08 -21.51 -18.51
CA ALA A 162 16.27 -20.97 -19.19
C ALA A 162 17.52 -21.83 -19.01
N ILE A 163 17.66 -22.55 -17.88
CA ILE A 163 18.82 -23.42 -17.61
C ILE A 163 18.67 -24.79 -18.26
N PHE A 164 17.51 -25.44 -18.13
CA PHE A 164 17.36 -26.87 -18.41
C PHE A 164 16.82 -27.17 -19.81
N LEU A 165 16.16 -26.22 -20.50
CA LEU A 165 15.57 -26.44 -21.83
C LEU A 165 16.54 -26.13 -22.99
N GLY A 166 17.76 -25.64 -22.67
CA GLY A 166 18.81 -25.34 -23.65
C GLY A 166 18.81 -23.90 -24.16
N GLU A 167 19.77 -23.57 -25.03
CA GLU A 167 20.12 -22.19 -25.43
C GLU A 167 18.97 -21.39 -26.03
N ARG A 168 18.05 -22.03 -26.75
CA ARG A 168 16.86 -21.36 -27.31
C ARG A 168 15.88 -20.89 -26.27
N TRP A 169 15.92 -21.43 -25.05
CA TRP A 169 14.99 -21.13 -23.97
C TRP A 169 15.57 -20.18 -22.93
N THR A 170 16.80 -19.69 -23.12
CA THR A 170 17.41 -18.68 -22.24
C THR A 170 16.59 -17.40 -22.15
N VAL A 171 15.74 -17.14 -23.14
CA VAL A 171 14.78 -16.03 -23.18
C VAL A 171 13.71 -16.10 -22.07
N LEU A 172 13.48 -17.29 -21.47
CA LEU A 172 12.50 -17.44 -20.40
C LEU A 172 12.84 -16.63 -19.14
N ASP A 173 14.13 -16.46 -18.83
CA ASP A 173 14.56 -15.62 -17.69
C ASP A 173 14.17 -14.14 -17.89
N PRO A 174 14.57 -13.45 -18.97
CA PRO A 174 14.12 -12.07 -19.18
C PRO A 174 12.59 -11.95 -19.35
N VAL A 175 11.89 -12.95 -19.92
CA VAL A 175 10.42 -12.93 -19.98
C VAL A 175 9.82 -12.97 -18.57
N ALA A 176 10.29 -13.85 -17.69
CA ALA A 176 9.86 -13.87 -16.31
C ALA A 176 10.20 -12.55 -15.58
N GLY A 177 11.37 -11.96 -15.86
CA GLY A 177 11.76 -10.64 -15.36
C GLY A 177 10.81 -9.52 -15.79
N ILE A 178 10.30 -9.55 -17.05
CA ILE A 178 9.28 -8.59 -17.52
C ILE A 178 7.97 -8.78 -16.76
N ILE A 179 7.51 -10.02 -16.57
CA ILE A 179 6.24 -10.29 -15.87
C ILE A 179 6.30 -9.74 -14.44
N VAL A 180 7.38 -10.03 -13.72
CA VAL A 180 7.58 -9.51 -12.35
C VAL A 180 7.74 -7.98 -12.38
N GLY A 181 8.52 -7.43 -13.31
CA GLY A 181 8.70 -5.99 -13.46
C GLY A 181 7.38 -5.24 -13.75
N MET A 182 6.52 -5.80 -14.60
CA MET A 182 5.18 -5.24 -14.87
C MET A 182 4.28 -5.26 -13.64
N PHE A 183 4.38 -6.31 -12.82
CA PHE A 183 3.67 -6.37 -11.54
C PHE A 183 4.16 -5.26 -10.58
N ILE A 184 5.48 -5.05 -10.49
CA ILE A 184 6.05 -3.96 -9.67
C ILE A 184 5.61 -2.59 -10.20
N ILE A 185 5.57 -2.38 -11.53
CA ILE A 185 5.06 -1.13 -12.14
C ILE A 185 3.62 -0.88 -11.70
N LYS A 186 2.75 -1.90 -11.77
CA LYS A 186 1.36 -1.77 -11.34
C LYS A 186 1.26 -1.35 -9.86
N VAL A 187 1.95 -2.05 -8.97
CA VAL A 187 1.97 -1.71 -7.53
C VAL A 187 2.49 -0.29 -7.30
N SER A 188 3.55 0.10 -7.99
CA SER A 188 4.11 1.46 -7.89
C SER A 188 3.12 2.54 -8.34
N ILE A 189 2.38 2.29 -9.44
CA ILE A 189 1.34 3.21 -9.93
C ILE A 189 0.20 3.33 -8.93
N ASP A 190 -0.25 2.22 -8.33
CA ASP A 190 -1.31 2.21 -7.33
C ASP A 190 -0.88 3.00 -6.07
N LEU A 191 0.36 2.82 -5.60
CA LEU A 191 0.94 3.60 -4.50
C LEU A 191 1.00 5.09 -4.83
N LEU A 192 1.46 5.44 -6.03
CA LEU A 192 1.57 6.83 -6.48
C LEU A 192 0.20 7.48 -6.61
N ARG A 193 -0.77 6.78 -7.20
CA ARG A 193 -2.13 7.31 -7.38
C ARG A 193 -2.77 7.62 -6.03
N ASN A 194 -2.70 6.70 -5.09
CA ASN A 194 -3.25 6.89 -3.75
C ASN A 194 -2.51 8.01 -3.00
N GLY A 195 -1.17 7.96 -2.99
CA GLY A 195 -0.37 8.96 -2.28
C GLY A 195 -0.52 10.37 -2.86
N ILE A 196 -0.51 10.53 -4.19
CA ILE A 196 -0.74 11.83 -4.84
C ILE A 196 -2.17 12.30 -4.59
N GLY A 197 -3.18 11.40 -4.69
CA GLY A 197 -4.56 11.72 -4.38
C GLY A 197 -4.70 12.29 -2.97
N ASP A 198 -4.16 11.62 -1.97
CA ASP A 198 -4.20 12.06 -0.56
C ASP A 198 -3.45 13.40 -0.34
N LEU A 199 -2.31 13.61 -1.02
CA LEU A 199 -1.56 14.89 -0.96
C LEU A 199 -2.32 16.03 -1.62
N MET A 200 -3.11 15.74 -2.67
CA MET A 200 -3.93 16.69 -3.41
C MET A 200 -5.34 16.86 -2.83
N GLU A 201 -5.55 16.44 -1.58
CA GLU A 201 -6.82 16.61 -0.88
C GLU A 201 -7.99 15.87 -1.56
N GLN A 202 -7.74 14.68 -2.14
CA GLN A 202 -8.79 13.86 -2.74
C GLN A 202 -9.85 13.49 -1.71
N SER A 203 -11.13 13.57 -2.09
CA SER A 203 -12.25 13.14 -1.26
C SER A 203 -12.18 11.64 -0.94
N LEU A 204 -12.87 11.24 0.12
CA LEU A 204 -13.06 9.84 0.47
C LEU A 204 -13.96 9.15 -0.58
N PRO A 205 -13.96 7.80 -0.64
CA PRO A 205 -14.86 7.07 -1.53
C PRO A 205 -16.34 7.40 -1.28
N ASP A 206 -17.14 7.38 -2.35
CA ASP A 206 -18.58 7.72 -2.29
C ASP A 206 -19.34 6.91 -1.22
N GLU A 207 -18.96 5.64 -1.00
CA GLU A 207 -19.56 4.80 0.03
C GLU A 207 -19.36 5.39 1.43
N VAL A 208 -18.15 5.89 1.71
CA VAL A 208 -17.81 6.51 3.01
C VAL A 208 -18.50 7.86 3.15
N GLU A 209 -18.51 8.67 2.09
CA GLU A 209 -19.22 9.98 2.10
C GLU A 209 -20.73 9.81 2.34
N ASN A 210 -21.35 8.83 1.69
CA ASN A 210 -22.75 8.51 1.92
C ASN A 210 -23.02 8.04 3.35
N GLU A 211 -22.13 7.24 3.93
CA GLU A 211 -22.24 6.80 5.33
C GLU A 211 -22.14 7.99 6.31
N ILE A 212 -21.20 8.92 6.07
CA ILE A 212 -21.06 10.16 6.84
C ILE A 212 -22.38 10.96 6.85
N LEU A 213 -22.98 11.16 5.65
CA LEU A 213 -24.25 11.89 5.53
C LEU A 213 -25.39 11.16 6.24
N GLN A 214 -25.46 9.84 6.17
CA GLN A 214 -26.48 9.06 6.87
C GLN A 214 -26.31 9.15 8.40
N LEU A 215 -25.08 9.03 8.91
CA LEU A 215 -24.81 9.15 10.34
C LEU A 215 -25.19 10.55 10.86
N ALA A 216 -24.76 11.61 10.17
CA ALA A 216 -25.11 12.98 10.54
C ALA A 216 -26.61 13.22 10.52
N GLY A 217 -27.33 12.72 9.48
CA GLY A 217 -28.77 12.84 9.35
C GLY A 217 -29.58 11.98 10.31
N SER A 218 -28.98 11.04 11.02
CA SER A 218 -29.64 10.20 12.02
C SER A 218 -29.92 10.95 13.35
N ILE A 219 -29.29 12.10 13.56
CA ILE A 219 -29.44 12.89 14.79
C ILE A 219 -30.79 13.64 14.78
N PRO A 220 -31.64 13.45 15.80
CA PRO A 220 -32.92 14.15 15.88
C PRO A 220 -32.75 15.67 15.90
N GLY A 221 -33.46 16.39 15.01
CA GLY A 221 -33.38 17.84 14.86
C GLY A 221 -32.35 18.30 13.83
N VAL A 222 -31.52 17.39 13.30
CA VAL A 222 -30.62 17.63 12.17
C VAL A 222 -31.37 17.26 10.87
N SER A 223 -31.30 18.13 9.88
CA SER A 223 -31.92 17.93 8.58
C SER A 223 -30.90 18.15 7.46
N GLU A 224 -31.07 17.44 6.37
CA GLU A 224 -30.35 17.61 5.11
C GLU A 224 -28.86 17.89 5.25
N PRO A 225 -28.05 16.97 5.78
CA PRO A 225 -26.59 17.10 5.76
C PRO A 225 -26.11 17.30 4.31
N HIS A 226 -25.29 18.33 4.03
CA HIS A 226 -24.86 18.69 2.69
C HIS A 226 -23.51 19.42 2.69
N ALA A 227 -23.06 19.89 1.52
CA ALA A 227 -21.76 20.55 1.33
C ALA A 227 -20.60 19.79 1.95
N LEU A 228 -20.71 18.44 1.97
CA LEU A 228 -19.71 17.56 2.53
C LEU A 228 -18.37 17.73 1.81
N ARG A 229 -17.32 17.91 2.58
CA ARG A 229 -15.93 17.89 2.12
C ARG A 229 -15.15 16.93 3.02
N THR A 230 -14.44 16.05 2.38
CA THR A 230 -13.67 15.03 3.08
C THR A 230 -12.25 14.98 2.54
N ARG A 231 -11.31 14.58 3.38
CA ARG A 231 -9.95 14.25 2.98
C ARG A 231 -9.30 13.33 3.99
N ARG A 232 -8.26 12.64 3.54
CA ARG A 232 -7.43 11.82 4.42
C ARG A 232 -6.27 12.63 5.02
N LEU A 233 -6.03 12.45 6.31
CA LEU A 233 -4.90 13.03 7.06
C LEU A 233 -4.04 11.90 7.65
N GLY A 234 -3.32 11.16 6.77
CA GLY A 234 -2.64 9.92 7.15
C GLY A 234 -3.65 8.80 7.44
N ASN A 235 -3.68 8.31 8.69
CA ASN A 235 -4.62 7.28 9.14
C ASN A 235 -5.94 7.85 9.70
N HIS A 236 -6.14 9.17 9.68
CA HIS A 236 -7.35 9.86 10.14
C HIS A 236 -8.05 10.54 8.98
N TYR A 237 -9.26 11.04 9.24
CA TYR A 237 -10.04 11.82 8.29
C TYR A 237 -10.19 13.26 8.75
N ALA A 238 -10.37 14.17 7.78
CA ALA A 238 -10.98 15.47 8.01
C ALA A 238 -12.33 15.48 7.30
N ILE A 239 -13.38 15.86 8.03
CA ILE A 239 -14.77 15.87 7.60
C ILE A 239 -15.33 17.26 7.90
N GLU A 240 -15.78 17.95 6.87
CA GLU A 240 -16.46 19.24 6.98
C GLU A 240 -17.83 19.08 6.32
N LEU A 241 -18.89 19.44 7.02
CA LEU A 241 -20.25 19.34 6.50
C LEU A 241 -21.16 20.43 7.05
N HIS A 242 -22.22 20.71 6.31
CA HIS A 242 -23.28 21.59 6.73
C HIS A 242 -24.53 20.79 7.11
N ILE A 243 -25.26 21.27 8.10
CA ILE A 243 -26.53 20.68 8.56
C ILE A 243 -27.56 21.79 8.71
N LEU A 244 -28.82 21.47 8.39
CA LEU A 244 -29.94 22.38 8.58
C LEU A 244 -30.63 22.10 9.91
N MET A 245 -31.00 23.17 10.62
CA MET A 245 -31.80 23.13 11.86
C MET A 245 -32.95 24.13 11.79
N ASP A 246 -33.90 23.98 12.70
CA ASP A 246 -35.04 24.90 12.77
C ASP A 246 -34.57 26.34 13.11
N ASP A 247 -35.16 27.34 12.47
CA ASP A 247 -34.77 28.76 12.55
C ASP A 247 -34.84 29.33 13.97
N ASP A 248 -35.78 28.85 14.77
CA ASP A 248 -36.05 29.33 16.12
C ASP A 248 -35.21 28.59 17.20
N ILE A 249 -34.31 27.70 16.80
CA ILE A 249 -33.45 26.96 17.77
C ILE A 249 -32.47 27.91 18.48
N SER A 250 -32.27 27.72 19.76
CA SER A 250 -31.30 28.51 20.48
C SER A 250 -29.86 28.15 20.06
N LEU A 251 -28.94 29.12 20.07
CA LEU A 251 -27.53 28.87 19.76
C LEU A 251 -26.93 27.73 20.61
N ARG A 252 -27.34 27.62 21.88
CA ARG A 252 -26.90 26.54 22.78
C ARG A 252 -27.38 25.16 22.30
N GLU A 253 -28.62 25.09 21.87
CA GLU A 253 -29.21 23.84 21.41
C GLU A 253 -28.63 23.43 20.04
N ALA A 254 -28.42 24.39 19.14
CA ALA A 254 -27.74 24.17 17.88
C ALA A 254 -26.29 23.64 18.09
N HIS A 255 -25.56 24.24 19.02
CA HIS A 255 -24.21 23.77 19.39
C HIS A 255 -24.23 22.34 19.96
N ASN A 256 -25.15 22.04 20.88
CA ASN A 256 -25.24 20.67 21.41
C ASN A 256 -25.54 19.65 20.31
N LYS A 257 -26.36 20.00 19.33
CA LYS A 257 -26.64 19.12 18.19
C LYS A 257 -25.45 18.96 17.26
N SER A 258 -24.68 20.01 17.03
CA SER A 258 -23.43 19.88 16.26
C SER A 258 -22.42 18.99 16.99
N GLU A 259 -22.31 19.08 18.31
CA GLU A 259 -21.48 18.17 19.13
C GLU A 259 -21.98 16.72 19.06
N GLU A 260 -23.30 16.46 19.05
CA GLU A 260 -23.85 15.10 18.85
C GLU A 260 -23.41 14.53 17.50
N VAL A 261 -23.46 15.32 16.41
CA VAL A 261 -22.97 14.91 15.08
C VAL A 261 -21.47 14.64 15.12
N GLU A 262 -20.67 15.54 15.72
CA GLU A 262 -19.23 15.32 15.86
C GLU A 262 -18.91 14.04 16.62
N ASN A 263 -19.62 13.78 17.72
CA ASN A 263 -19.37 12.62 18.56
C ASN A 263 -19.71 11.31 17.86
N ILE A 264 -20.84 11.22 17.15
CA ILE A 264 -21.20 10.00 16.40
C ILE A 264 -20.19 9.71 15.30
N LEU A 265 -19.69 10.75 14.61
CA LEU A 265 -18.69 10.60 13.57
C LEU A 265 -17.31 10.22 14.15
N ARG A 266 -16.92 10.80 15.32
CA ARG A 266 -15.67 10.39 16.01
C ARG A 266 -15.75 8.98 16.57
N GLU A 267 -16.90 8.57 17.07
CA GLU A 267 -17.11 7.20 17.56
C GLU A 267 -16.97 6.19 16.42
N HIS A 268 -17.43 6.53 15.20
CA HIS A 268 -17.39 5.66 14.04
C HIS A 268 -16.02 5.66 13.33
N TYR A 269 -15.41 6.84 13.12
CA TYR A 269 -14.19 7.00 12.31
C TYR A 269 -12.90 7.19 13.14
N GLY A 270 -13.02 7.21 14.47
CA GLY A 270 -11.89 7.36 15.40
C GLY A 270 -11.80 8.75 16.03
N ALA A 271 -11.33 8.79 17.29
CA ALA A 271 -11.26 9.99 18.11
C ALA A 271 -10.38 11.11 17.53
N GLU A 272 -9.41 10.76 16.71
CA GLU A 272 -8.47 11.71 16.07
C GLU A 272 -9.03 12.32 14.78
N THR A 273 -10.24 11.94 14.34
CA THR A 273 -10.89 12.51 13.16
C THR A 273 -11.20 13.98 13.40
N HIS A 274 -10.71 14.84 12.50
CA HIS A 274 -11.04 16.27 12.51
C HIS A 274 -12.42 16.47 11.92
N ILE A 275 -13.35 17.05 12.68
CA ILE A 275 -14.71 17.26 12.24
C ILE A 275 -15.08 18.73 12.45
N ALA A 276 -15.64 19.36 11.42
CA ALA A 276 -16.19 20.70 11.46
C ALA A 276 -17.64 20.67 10.94
N VAL A 277 -18.57 21.04 11.81
CA VAL A 277 -19.99 21.09 11.47
C VAL A 277 -20.44 22.55 11.37
N HIS A 278 -20.92 22.95 10.20
CA HIS A 278 -21.53 24.25 10.00
C HIS A 278 -23.06 24.13 10.11
N VAL A 279 -23.64 24.89 11.01
CA VAL A 279 -25.09 24.89 11.25
C VAL A 279 -25.75 26.04 10.46
N GLU A 280 -26.78 25.72 9.69
CA GLU A 280 -27.55 26.66 8.91
C GLU A 280 -29.04 26.60 9.25
N PRO A 281 -29.79 27.71 9.20
CA PRO A 281 -31.24 27.69 9.37
C PRO A 281 -31.92 27.07 8.14
N LYS A 282 -33.06 26.39 8.34
CA LYS A 282 -33.82 25.77 7.23
C LYS A 282 -34.26 26.78 6.18
N SER A 283 -34.58 28.00 6.59
CA SER A 283 -35.05 29.10 5.70
C SER A 283 -33.99 29.55 4.68
N ILE A 284 -32.70 29.23 4.87
CA ILE A 284 -31.63 29.62 3.92
C ILE A 284 -31.80 28.98 2.53
N ARG A 285 -32.50 27.84 2.46
CA ARG A 285 -32.76 27.14 1.19
C ARG A 285 -34.04 27.54 0.46
N GLU A 286 -34.86 28.41 1.04
CA GLU A 286 -36.08 28.89 0.40
C GLU A 286 -35.81 30.06 -0.58
N HIS A 287 -34.53 30.42 -0.76
CA HIS A 287 -34.02 31.44 -1.69
C HIS A 287 -32.98 30.85 -2.65
#